data_0c4b322a07d7f77459859cf4d06c6f72
#
_entry.id   0c4b322a07d7f77459859cf4d06c6f72
#
_cell.length_a   1.000
_cell.length_b   1.000
_cell.length_c   1.000
_cell.angle_alpha   90.00
_cell.angle_beta   90.00
_cell.angle_gamma   90.00
#
_symmetry.space_group_name_H-M   'P 1'
#
loop_
_entity.id
_entity.type
_entity.pdbx_description
1 polymer ?
#
loop_
_entity_poly.entity_id
_entity_poly.type
_entity_poly.pdbx_seq_one_letter_code
_entity_poly.pdbx_strand_id
1 'polypeptide(L)'
;MKRDNREFSSPELSREAEGLGRAIAAARIARNMTRKDFSERANISPSTLVRIENGDVSVSFSSWLHAFERAGLLGLLQPLTNPQNDVIGEARRKTESRVRPRKPASKTGEYDF
;
A
#
# COMPACT_ATOMS: atom_id res chain seq x y z
N MET A 1 11.03 24.30 -3.58
CA MET A 1 11.57 23.08 -4.16
C MET A 1 10.95 21.86 -3.50
N LYS A 2 10.51 20.95 -4.31
CA LYS A 2 9.88 19.76 -3.81
C LYS A 2 10.93 18.76 -3.32
N ARG A 3 10.75 18.21 -2.13
CA ARG A 3 11.65 17.19 -1.62
C ARG A 3 11.47 15.88 -2.36
N ASP A 4 12.57 15.20 -2.60
CA ASP A 4 12.52 13.84 -3.10
C ASP A 4 12.33 12.92 -1.91
N ASN A 5 11.19 12.26 -1.84
CA ASN A 5 10.87 11.35 -0.74
C ASN A 5 11.88 10.22 -0.59
N ARG A 6 12.57 9.85 -1.66
CA ARG A 6 13.56 8.78 -1.61
C ARG A 6 14.75 9.13 -0.74
N GLU A 7 15.09 10.42 -0.64
CA GLU A 7 16.20 10.87 0.20
C GLU A 7 15.96 10.63 1.67
N PHE A 8 14.68 10.52 2.07
CA PHE A 8 14.31 10.40 3.47
C PHE A 8 13.74 9.02 3.80
N SER A 9 13.79 8.10 2.84
CA SER A 9 13.30 6.75 3.06
C SER A 9 14.31 5.91 3.82
N SER A 10 13.83 5.11 4.76
CA SER A 10 14.70 4.16 5.44
C SER A 10 15.12 3.06 4.46
N PRO A 11 16.25 2.38 4.71
CA PRO A 11 16.64 1.23 3.89
C PRO A 11 15.57 0.14 3.85
N GLU A 12 14.89 -0.07 4.97
CA GLU A 12 13.80 -1.05 5.02
C GLU A 12 12.66 -0.67 4.09
N LEU A 13 12.22 0.57 4.14
CA LEU A 13 11.14 1.05 3.29
C LEU A 13 11.52 0.93 1.81
N SER A 14 12.75 1.29 1.47
CA SER A 14 13.22 1.20 0.10
C SER A 14 13.24 -0.24 -0.41
N ARG A 15 13.69 -1.17 0.42
CA ARG A 15 13.70 -2.59 0.04
C ARG A 15 12.28 -3.12 -0.19
N GLU A 16 11.34 -2.73 0.67
CA GLU A 16 9.95 -3.15 0.50
C GLU A 16 9.37 -2.59 -0.79
N ALA A 17 9.61 -1.30 -1.07
CA ALA A 17 9.11 -0.69 -2.28
C ALA A 17 9.69 -1.35 -3.53
N GLU A 18 10.99 -1.65 -3.51
CA GLU A 18 11.64 -2.36 -4.62
C GLU A 18 11.04 -3.75 -4.81
N GLY A 19 10.79 -4.46 -3.71
CA GLY A 19 10.16 -5.77 -3.77
C GLY A 19 8.75 -5.71 -4.35
N LEU A 20 7.96 -4.73 -3.94
CA LEU A 20 6.62 -4.53 -4.48
C LEU A 20 6.66 -4.20 -5.97
N GLY A 21 7.61 -3.36 -6.37
CA GLY A 21 7.77 -3.03 -7.78
C GLY A 21 8.14 -4.26 -8.62
N ARG A 22 9.03 -5.10 -8.11
CA ARG A 22 9.40 -6.35 -8.79
C ARG A 22 8.20 -7.30 -8.89
N ALA A 23 7.36 -7.34 -7.85
CA ALA A 23 6.16 -8.18 -7.88
C ALA A 23 5.19 -7.74 -8.98
N ILE A 24 5.02 -6.43 -9.15
CA ILE A 24 4.19 -5.90 -10.21
C ILE A 24 4.77 -6.25 -11.58
N ALA A 25 6.08 -6.08 -11.76
CA ALA A 25 6.74 -6.43 -13.01
C ALA A 25 6.60 -7.93 -13.32
N ALA A 26 6.81 -8.77 -12.32
CA ALA A 26 6.67 -10.23 -12.49
C ALA A 26 5.25 -10.61 -12.88
N ALA A 27 4.24 -9.99 -12.27
CA ALA A 27 2.85 -10.24 -12.61
C ALA A 27 2.53 -9.82 -14.04
N ARG A 28 3.05 -8.67 -14.44
CA ARG A 28 2.89 -8.18 -15.82
C ARG A 28 3.50 -9.16 -16.83
N ILE A 29 4.74 -9.56 -16.59
CA ILE A 29 5.46 -10.46 -17.48
C ILE A 29 4.76 -11.82 -17.55
N ALA A 30 4.30 -12.33 -16.42
CA ALA A 30 3.58 -13.61 -16.39
C ALA A 30 2.31 -13.59 -17.24
N ARG A 31 1.74 -12.41 -17.44
CA ARG A 31 0.53 -12.23 -18.27
C ARG A 31 0.86 -11.82 -19.69
N ASN A 32 2.14 -11.88 -20.07
CA ASN A 32 2.60 -11.52 -21.41
C ASN A 32 2.18 -10.11 -21.83
N MET A 33 2.16 -9.17 -20.89
CA MET A 33 1.79 -7.80 -21.18
C MET A 33 3.03 -6.92 -21.30
N THR A 34 3.04 -6.06 -22.32
CA THR A 34 4.04 -5.01 -22.41
C THR A 34 3.74 -3.93 -21.38
N ARG A 35 4.74 -3.09 -21.07
CA ARG A 35 4.48 -1.94 -20.20
C ARG A 35 3.41 -1.02 -20.78
N LYS A 36 3.40 -0.85 -22.09
CA LYS A 36 2.38 -0.04 -22.74
C LYS A 36 0.99 -0.60 -22.47
N ASP A 37 0.79 -1.88 -22.73
CA ASP A 37 -0.52 -2.51 -22.52
C ASP A 37 -0.95 -2.46 -21.06
N PHE A 38 -0.04 -2.81 -20.17
CA PHE A 38 -0.33 -2.85 -18.74
C PHE A 38 -0.70 -1.45 -18.24
N SER A 39 0.10 -0.43 -18.60
CA SER A 39 -0.14 0.93 -18.13
C SER A 39 -1.47 1.48 -18.62
N GLU A 40 -1.82 1.21 -19.88
CA GLU A 40 -3.11 1.63 -20.40
C GLU A 40 -4.26 1.03 -19.60
N ARG A 41 -4.19 -0.27 -19.32
CA ARG A 41 -5.24 -0.96 -18.57
C ARG A 41 -5.25 -0.58 -17.08
N ALA A 42 -4.11 -0.20 -16.56
CA ALA A 42 -4.01 0.26 -15.16
C ALA A 42 -4.34 1.74 -15.02
N ASN A 43 -4.55 2.43 -16.12
CA ASN A 43 -4.86 3.86 -16.13
C ASN A 43 -3.72 4.70 -15.53
N ILE A 44 -2.49 4.34 -15.85
CA ILE A 44 -1.29 5.10 -15.50
C ILE A 44 -0.44 5.24 -16.75
N SER A 45 0.50 6.19 -16.74
CA SER A 45 1.39 6.36 -17.87
C SER A 45 2.47 5.27 -17.88
N PRO A 46 3.02 4.93 -19.07
CA PRO A 46 4.12 3.97 -19.12
C PRO A 46 5.33 4.41 -18.30
N SER A 47 5.64 5.69 -18.27
CA SER A 47 6.76 6.18 -17.47
C SER A 47 6.49 6.03 -15.97
N THR A 48 5.27 6.22 -15.54
CA THR A 48 4.88 5.97 -14.16
C THR A 48 5.05 4.49 -13.81
N LEU A 49 4.66 3.60 -14.72
CA LEU A 49 4.83 2.16 -14.50
C LEU A 49 6.31 1.78 -14.35
N VAL A 50 7.17 2.34 -15.18
CA VAL A 50 8.62 2.09 -15.05
C VAL A 50 9.10 2.48 -13.65
N ARG A 51 8.68 3.65 -13.16
CA ARG A 51 9.06 4.11 -11.83
C ARG A 51 8.54 3.19 -10.74
N ILE A 52 7.28 2.74 -10.86
CA ILE A 52 6.70 1.79 -9.91
C ILE A 52 7.49 0.49 -9.91
N GLU A 53 7.80 -0.06 -11.08
CA GLU A 53 8.56 -1.32 -11.19
C GLU A 53 9.97 -1.19 -10.61
N ASN A 54 10.48 0.02 -10.55
CA ASN A 54 11.77 0.30 -9.90
C ASN A 54 11.66 0.64 -8.42
N GLY A 55 10.45 0.60 -7.86
CA GLY A 55 10.25 0.84 -6.43
C GLY A 55 10.28 2.31 -6.04
N ASP A 56 9.92 3.20 -6.94
CA ASP A 56 9.98 4.64 -6.68
C ASP A 56 8.82 5.07 -5.78
N VAL A 57 9.16 5.41 -4.53
CA VAL A 57 8.18 5.81 -3.52
C VAL A 57 7.64 7.23 -3.74
N SER A 58 8.21 8.00 -4.65
CA SER A 58 7.69 9.32 -4.98
C SER A 58 6.49 9.27 -5.91
N VAL A 59 6.20 8.12 -6.51
CA VAL A 59 4.98 7.92 -7.28
C VAL A 59 3.79 7.94 -6.34
N SER A 60 2.68 8.52 -6.78
CA SER A 60 1.50 8.63 -5.93
C SER A 60 0.99 7.26 -5.49
N PHE A 61 0.43 7.20 -4.29
CA PHE A 61 -0.15 5.98 -3.79
C PHE A 61 -1.28 5.49 -4.68
N SER A 62 -2.07 6.42 -5.23
CA SER A 62 -3.12 6.09 -6.17
C SER A 62 -2.58 5.29 -7.36
N SER A 63 -1.47 5.75 -7.94
CA SER A 63 -0.88 5.04 -9.08
C SER A 63 -0.38 3.65 -8.68
N TRP A 64 0.21 3.52 -7.49
CA TRP A 64 0.61 2.22 -6.97
C TRP A 64 -0.60 1.29 -6.82
N LEU A 65 -1.71 1.80 -6.30
CA LEU A 65 -2.92 0.99 -6.15
C LEU A 65 -3.49 0.55 -7.50
N HIS A 66 -3.48 1.44 -8.50
CA HIS A 66 -3.89 1.06 -9.85
C HIS A 66 -3.03 -0.07 -10.41
N ALA A 67 -1.72 -0.01 -10.18
CA ALA A 67 -0.81 -1.05 -10.62
C ALA A 67 -1.09 -2.38 -9.89
N PHE A 68 -1.30 -2.35 -8.58
CA PHE A 68 -1.65 -3.55 -7.82
C PHE A 68 -2.95 -4.16 -8.33
N GLU A 69 -3.95 -3.33 -8.57
CA GLU A 69 -5.23 -3.81 -9.08
C GLU A 69 -5.06 -4.52 -10.41
N ARG A 70 -4.35 -3.88 -11.33
CA ARG A 70 -4.16 -4.49 -12.66
C ARG A 70 -3.32 -5.76 -12.58
N ALA A 71 -2.37 -5.82 -11.68
CA ALA A 71 -1.53 -7.00 -11.47
C ALA A 71 -2.27 -8.14 -10.77
N GLY A 72 -3.47 -7.89 -10.26
CA GLY A 72 -4.22 -8.90 -9.52
C GLY A 72 -3.71 -9.06 -8.08
N LEU A 73 -2.97 -8.09 -7.57
CA LEU A 73 -2.36 -8.17 -6.25
C LEU A 73 -3.07 -7.32 -5.20
N LEU A 74 -4.09 -6.57 -5.59
CA LEU A 74 -4.75 -5.64 -4.68
C LEU A 74 -5.32 -6.35 -3.45
N GLY A 75 -5.86 -7.54 -3.65
CA GLY A 75 -6.45 -8.31 -2.55
C GLY A 75 -5.45 -8.71 -1.48
N LEU A 76 -4.16 -8.77 -1.82
CA LEU A 76 -3.13 -9.10 -0.84
C LEU A 76 -2.88 -7.97 0.15
N LEU A 77 -3.39 -6.77 -0.11
CA LEU A 77 -3.33 -5.67 0.83
C LEU A 77 -4.44 -5.73 1.88
N GLN A 78 -5.42 -6.61 1.68
CA GLN A 78 -6.57 -6.73 2.56
C GLN A 78 -6.19 -6.88 4.04
N PRO A 79 -5.21 -7.70 4.41
CA PRO A 79 -4.84 -7.84 5.83
C PRO A 79 -4.44 -6.53 6.49
N LEU A 80 -3.95 -5.55 5.72
CA LEU A 80 -3.59 -4.25 6.28
C LEU A 80 -4.80 -3.46 6.76
N THR A 81 -5.97 -3.79 6.27
CA THR A 81 -7.20 -3.08 6.64
C THR A 81 -7.84 -3.64 7.92
N ASN A 82 -7.32 -4.74 8.44
CA ASN A 82 -7.84 -5.37 9.65
C ASN A 82 -7.03 -4.88 10.86
N PRO A 83 -7.65 -4.09 11.77
CA PRO A 83 -6.93 -3.58 12.95
C PRO A 83 -6.33 -4.67 13.82
N GLN A 84 -6.89 -5.87 13.81
CA GLN A 84 -6.38 -6.97 14.63
C GLN A 84 -5.01 -7.46 14.18
N ASN A 85 -4.60 -7.12 12.96
CA ASN A 85 -3.26 -7.45 12.48
C ASN A 85 -2.18 -6.51 13.02
N ASP A 86 -2.58 -5.41 13.63
CA ASP A 86 -1.68 -4.53 14.35
C ASP A 86 -1.58 -5.01 15.80
N VAL A 87 -0.60 -5.86 16.08
CA VAL A 87 -0.45 -6.51 17.38
C VAL A 87 -0.29 -5.49 18.51
N ILE A 88 0.53 -4.48 18.29
CA ILE A 88 0.77 -3.46 19.31
C ILE A 88 -0.47 -2.61 19.55
N GLY A 89 -1.12 -2.17 18.48
CA GLY A 89 -2.35 -1.39 18.57
C GLY A 89 -3.46 -2.17 19.25
N GLU A 90 -3.59 -3.45 18.93
CA GLU A 90 -4.58 -4.31 19.56
C GLU A 90 -4.34 -4.46 21.05
N ALA A 91 -3.09 -4.67 21.46
CA ALA A 91 -2.75 -4.78 22.86
C ALA A 91 -3.06 -3.48 23.61
N ARG A 92 -2.77 -2.33 23.01
CA ARG A 92 -3.07 -1.03 23.61
C ARG A 92 -4.57 -0.80 23.76
N ARG A 93 -5.35 -1.17 22.75
CA ARG A 93 -6.80 -1.04 22.83
C ARG A 93 -7.38 -1.88 23.97
N LYS A 94 -6.88 -3.09 24.14
CA LYS A 94 -7.30 -3.95 25.25
C LYS A 94 -6.95 -3.35 26.59
N THR A 95 -5.77 -2.80 26.74
CA THR A 95 -5.33 -2.16 27.98
C THR A 95 -6.22 -0.97 28.31
N GLU A 96 -6.48 -0.10 27.37
CA GLU A 96 -7.36 1.05 27.57
C GLU A 96 -8.77 0.62 27.96
N SER A 97 -9.29 -0.41 27.31
CA SER A 97 -10.60 -0.93 27.61
C SER A 97 -10.71 -1.43 29.05
N ARG A 98 -9.64 -1.97 29.64
CA ARG A 98 -9.61 -2.45 31.01
C ARG A 98 -9.51 -1.33 32.04
N VAL A 99 -8.84 -0.24 31.68
CA VAL A 99 -8.53 0.85 32.59
C VAL A 99 -9.63 1.89 32.65
N ARG A 100 -10.29 2.14 31.53
CA ARG A 100 -11.29 3.19 31.45
C ARG A 100 -12.68 2.63 31.69
N PRO A 101 -13.54 3.38 32.41
CA PRO A 101 -14.93 3.03 32.47
C PRO A 101 -15.50 2.99 31.06
N ARG A 102 -16.30 2.02 30.80
CA ARG A 102 -16.89 1.85 29.51
C ARG A 102 -17.90 2.94 29.24
N LYS A 103 -17.73 3.65 28.16
CA LYS A 103 -18.71 4.63 27.73
C LYS A 103 -19.79 3.95 26.92
N PRO A 104 -21.01 4.51 26.89
CA PRO A 104 -22.04 4.01 26.01
C PRO A 104 -21.51 4.04 24.57
N ALA A 105 -21.81 3.00 23.83
CA ALA A 105 -21.34 2.88 22.48
C ALA A 105 -21.92 3.99 21.61
N SER A 106 -21.05 4.66 20.88
CA SER A 106 -21.48 5.59 19.85
C SER A 106 -21.93 4.79 18.64
N LYS A 107 -23.06 5.17 18.11
CA LYS A 107 -23.57 4.45 16.95
C LYS A 107 -22.83 4.73 15.70
N THR A 108 -22.11 5.81 15.69
CA THR A 108 -21.41 6.17 14.47
C THR A 108 -20.00 5.81 14.49
N GLY A 109 -19.48 5.47 15.61
CA GLY A 109 -18.08 5.44 15.85
C GLY A 109 -17.33 4.41 15.11
N GLU A 110 -17.84 4.00 14.04
CA GLU A 110 -17.22 2.94 13.40
C GLU A 110 -15.80 3.17 13.13
N TYR A 111 -15.34 4.34 12.86
CA TYR A 111 -14.01 4.45 12.42
C TYR A 111 -13.33 5.66 12.80
N ASP A 112 -12.91 5.70 13.99
CA ASP A 112 -12.02 6.74 14.43
C ASP A 112 -10.61 6.24 14.28
N PHE A 113 -10.01 6.58 13.22
CA PHE A 113 -8.64 6.21 12.98
C PHE A 113 -7.68 7.21 13.57
#